data_f8d7e2984f7f99a088ef75f1b798f62d
#
_entry.id   f8d7e2984f7f99a088ef75f1b798f62d
#
_cell.length_a   1.000
_cell.length_b   1.000
_cell.length_c   1.000
_cell.angle_alpha   90.00
_cell.angle_beta   90.00
_cell.angle_gamma   90.00
#
_symmetry.space_group_name_H-M   'P 1'
#
loop_
_entity.id
_entity.type
_entity.pdbx_description
1 polymer ?
#
loop_
_entity_poly.entity_id
_entity_poly.type
_entity_poly.pdbx_seq_one_letter_code
_entity_poly.pdbx_strand_id
1 'polypeptide(L)'
;MAPRKLYLASPYGFSRHWRERLLPDFINALEQLGLEVWEPFSRNGQVDVAQGGWAWRVAQADLQDVREADGLLAIVNGTPPDEGVMLELGAAIALGKPVFLYRDDFRRCSDSEDYPLNLMVFSGLPQHGWQDWLYGSIEELSDPGKALMRWIIKT
;
A
#
# COMPACT_ATOMS: atom_id res chain seq x y z
N MET A 1 -20.64 6.62 10.25
CA MET A 1 -19.76 5.44 10.39
C MET A 1 -18.33 5.91 10.57
N ALA A 2 -17.52 5.16 11.29
CA ALA A 2 -16.08 5.46 11.37
C ALA A 2 -15.45 5.30 9.98
N PRO A 3 -14.44 6.13 9.63
CA PRO A 3 -13.72 5.97 8.37
C PRO A 3 -13.04 4.60 8.31
N ARG A 4 -12.93 4.04 7.10
CA ARG A 4 -12.16 2.81 6.90
C ARG A 4 -10.67 3.09 7.05
N LYS A 5 -9.97 2.20 7.71
CA LYS A 5 -8.53 2.25 7.91
C LYS A 5 -7.82 1.63 6.73
N LEU A 6 -7.03 2.42 6.01
CA LEU A 6 -6.24 1.94 4.89
C LEU A 6 -4.75 2.02 5.24
N TYR A 7 -4.08 0.87 5.27
CA TYR A 7 -2.63 0.81 5.42
C TYR A 7 -1.96 1.20 4.10
N LEU A 8 -1.09 2.20 4.13
CA LEU A 8 -0.34 2.67 2.97
C LEU A 8 1.08 2.10 3.02
N ALA A 9 1.29 0.96 2.37
CA ALA A 9 2.60 0.34 2.20
C ALA A 9 3.40 1.09 1.13
N SER A 10 4.51 1.72 1.50
CA SER A 10 5.26 2.61 0.63
C SER A 10 6.75 2.61 0.94
N PRO A 11 7.64 2.63 -0.09
CA PRO A 11 9.07 2.82 0.10
C PRO A 11 9.44 4.29 0.36
N TYR A 12 8.50 5.21 0.29
CA TYR A 12 8.79 6.66 0.27
C TYR A 12 9.19 7.23 1.63
N GLY A 13 8.95 6.50 2.71
CA GLY A 13 9.39 6.88 4.05
C GLY A 13 10.91 6.87 4.25
N PHE A 14 11.65 6.06 3.48
CA PHE A 14 13.10 5.88 3.65
C PHE A 14 13.96 7.03 3.12
N SER A 15 13.47 7.79 2.16
CA SER A 15 14.15 8.96 1.61
C SER A 15 13.51 10.24 2.11
N ARG A 16 14.32 11.16 2.69
CA ARG A 16 13.80 12.45 3.13
C ARG A 16 13.06 13.18 2.02
N HIS A 17 13.64 13.21 0.80
CA HIS A 17 13.04 13.88 -0.35
C HIS A 17 11.70 13.24 -0.75
N TRP A 18 11.62 11.92 -0.79
CA TRP A 18 10.38 11.21 -1.14
C TRP A 18 9.31 11.37 -0.06
N ARG A 19 9.71 11.28 1.21
CA ARG A 19 8.81 11.47 2.36
C ARG A 19 8.22 12.86 2.42
N GLU A 20 8.99 13.89 2.07
CA GLU A 20 8.54 15.28 2.11
C GLU A 20 7.80 15.72 0.84
N ARG A 21 8.00 15.05 -0.29
CA ARG A 21 7.49 15.47 -1.60
C ARG A 21 6.45 14.53 -2.21
N LEU A 22 6.63 13.23 -2.10
CA LEU A 22 5.77 12.26 -2.76
C LEU A 22 4.72 11.68 -1.81
N LEU A 23 5.13 11.32 -0.60
CA LEU A 23 4.25 10.66 0.35
C LEU A 23 3.02 11.49 0.73
N PRO A 24 3.11 12.83 0.95
CA PRO A 24 1.95 13.66 1.26
C PRO A 24 0.88 13.68 0.18
N ASP A 25 1.25 13.56 -1.10
CA ASP A 25 0.29 13.55 -2.20
C ASP A 25 -0.64 12.33 -2.11
N PHE A 26 -0.08 11.15 -1.78
CA PHE A 26 -0.86 9.93 -1.56
C PHE A 26 -1.75 10.03 -0.33
N ILE A 27 -1.20 10.48 0.79
CA ILE A 27 -1.95 10.62 2.04
C ILE A 27 -3.14 11.56 1.84
N ASN A 28 -2.89 12.76 1.29
CA ASN A 28 -3.92 13.74 1.04
C ASN A 28 -5.01 13.22 0.09
N ALA A 29 -4.62 12.56 -1.01
CA ALA A 29 -5.58 12.01 -1.97
C ALA A 29 -6.49 10.96 -1.31
N LEU A 30 -5.94 10.06 -0.50
CA LEU A 30 -6.69 9.02 0.18
C LEU A 30 -7.59 9.57 1.32
N GLU A 31 -7.09 10.54 2.08
CA GLU A 31 -7.88 11.20 3.13
C GLU A 31 -9.07 12.00 2.55
N GLN A 32 -8.90 12.63 1.38
CA GLN A 32 -9.99 13.30 0.66
C GLN A 32 -11.10 12.34 0.23
N LEU A 33 -10.81 11.04 0.10
CA LEU A 33 -11.81 10.00 -0.14
C LEU A 33 -12.52 9.52 1.13
N GLY A 34 -12.20 10.10 2.28
CA GLY A 34 -12.80 9.75 3.57
C GLY A 34 -12.16 8.55 4.26
N LEU A 35 -10.93 8.17 3.87
CA LEU A 35 -10.19 7.10 4.49
C LEU A 35 -9.36 7.61 5.68
N GLU A 36 -9.17 6.77 6.69
CA GLU A 36 -8.15 6.94 7.72
C GLU A 36 -6.86 6.25 7.25
N VAL A 37 -5.86 7.05 6.84
CA VAL A 37 -4.62 6.53 6.26
C VAL A 37 -3.63 6.16 7.36
N TRP A 38 -3.23 4.90 7.38
CA TRP A 38 -2.22 4.37 8.28
C TRP A 38 -0.90 4.21 7.55
N GLU A 39 -0.03 5.23 7.65
CA GLU A 39 1.27 5.26 7.02
C GLU A 39 2.34 4.91 8.08
N PRO A 40 3.14 3.84 7.87
CA PRO A 40 4.03 3.27 8.91
C PRO A 40 5.03 4.26 9.48
N PHE A 41 5.64 5.09 8.64
CA PHE A 41 6.68 6.02 9.07
C PHE A 41 6.12 7.09 10.01
N SER A 42 4.93 7.61 9.71
CA SER A 42 4.24 8.59 10.55
C SER A 42 3.73 7.97 11.84
N ARG A 43 3.28 6.71 11.80
CA ARG A 43 2.71 6.03 12.97
C ARG A 43 3.77 5.44 13.89
N ASN A 44 4.76 4.77 13.33
CA ASN A 44 5.71 3.91 14.06
C ASN A 44 7.17 4.36 13.93
N GLY A 45 7.47 5.34 13.06
CA GLY A 45 8.83 5.81 12.80
C GLY A 45 9.41 6.74 13.87
N GLN A 46 8.62 7.14 14.87
CA GLN A 46 9.06 8.02 15.99
C GLN A 46 9.70 7.16 17.09
N VAL A 47 10.88 6.60 16.80
CA VAL A 47 11.58 5.70 17.70
C VAL A 47 12.89 6.29 18.20
N ASP A 48 13.20 6.01 19.46
CA ASP A 48 14.52 6.27 20.01
C ASP A 48 15.48 5.15 19.57
N VAL A 49 16.29 5.43 18.56
CA VAL A 49 17.25 4.48 18.01
C VAL A 49 18.36 4.10 19.01
N ALA A 50 18.56 4.88 20.09
CA ALA A 50 19.50 4.54 21.15
C ALA A 50 18.98 3.37 22.02
N GLN A 51 17.69 3.11 22.01
CA GLN A 51 17.11 1.95 22.67
C GLN A 51 17.30 0.67 21.83
N GLY A 52 18.02 -0.30 22.36
CA GLY A 52 18.19 -1.60 21.73
C GLY A 52 16.85 -2.27 21.39
N GLY A 53 16.79 -2.99 20.26
CA GLY A 53 15.61 -3.72 19.83
C GLY A 53 14.50 -2.85 19.20
N TRP A 54 14.77 -1.58 18.90
CA TRP A 54 13.79 -0.69 18.27
C TRP A 54 13.30 -1.21 16.91
N ALA A 55 14.21 -1.76 16.10
CA ALA A 55 13.85 -2.28 14.78
C ALA A 55 12.83 -3.42 14.86
N TRP A 56 12.99 -4.33 15.82
CA TRP A 56 12.00 -5.40 16.06
C TRP A 56 10.64 -4.83 16.49
N ARG A 57 10.64 -3.84 17.40
CA ARG A 57 9.39 -3.21 17.87
C ARG A 57 8.65 -2.51 16.73
N VAL A 58 9.36 -1.77 15.86
CA VAL A 58 8.77 -1.13 14.69
C VAL A 58 8.19 -2.17 13.74
N ALA A 59 8.95 -3.22 13.41
CA ALA A 59 8.47 -4.29 12.54
C ALA A 59 7.21 -4.99 13.09
N GLN A 60 7.12 -5.20 14.42
CA GLN A 60 5.91 -5.76 15.03
C GLN A 60 4.74 -4.79 15.00
N ALA A 61 4.98 -3.48 15.19
CA ALA A 61 3.94 -2.47 15.13
C ALA A 61 3.39 -2.33 13.70
N ASP A 62 4.25 -2.30 12.69
CA ASP A 62 3.83 -2.24 11.28
C ASP A 62 3.00 -3.48 10.90
N LEU A 63 3.45 -4.68 11.29
CA LEU A 63 2.70 -5.89 11.04
C LEU A 63 1.37 -5.93 11.78
N GLN A 64 1.30 -5.36 12.99
CA GLN A 64 0.05 -5.23 13.74
C GLN A 64 -0.90 -4.25 13.04
N ASP A 65 -0.39 -3.12 12.54
CA ASP A 65 -1.18 -2.16 11.75
C ASP A 65 -1.75 -2.81 10.48
N VAL A 66 -0.98 -3.65 9.77
CA VAL A 66 -1.50 -4.44 8.64
C VAL A 66 -2.65 -5.37 9.07
N ARG A 67 -2.55 -5.98 10.25
CA ARG A 67 -3.62 -6.85 10.78
C ARG A 67 -4.89 -6.08 11.12
N GLU A 68 -4.78 -4.87 11.64
CA GLU A 68 -5.90 -4.07 12.14
C GLU A 68 -6.52 -3.16 11.10
N ALA A 69 -5.81 -2.83 10.01
CA ALA A 69 -6.35 -2.06 8.91
C ALA A 69 -7.47 -2.82 8.17
N ASP A 70 -8.40 -2.11 7.57
CA ASP A 70 -9.51 -2.69 6.79
C ASP A 70 -9.10 -3.10 5.38
N GLY A 71 -8.02 -2.50 4.86
CA GLY A 71 -7.44 -2.79 3.54
C GLY A 71 -6.03 -2.24 3.44
N LEU A 72 -5.35 -2.50 2.31
CA LEU A 72 -3.98 -2.06 2.07
C LEU A 72 -3.82 -1.54 0.63
N LEU A 73 -3.21 -0.36 0.50
CA LEU A 73 -2.69 0.15 -0.77
C LEU A 73 -1.16 0.00 -0.76
N ALA A 74 -0.62 -0.73 -1.73
CA ALA A 74 0.82 -0.93 -1.89
C ALA A 74 1.35 -0.11 -3.07
N ILE A 75 2.36 0.73 -2.83
CA ILE A 75 3.13 1.39 -3.88
C ILE A 75 4.24 0.43 -4.33
N VAL A 76 4.02 -0.19 -5.50
CA VAL A 76 4.86 -1.27 -6.04
C VAL A 76 5.76 -0.80 -7.18
N ASN A 77 6.22 0.45 -7.12
CA ASN A 77 7.25 0.98 -7.99
C ASN A 77 8.60 0.32 -7.72
N GLY A 78 9.45 0.31 -8.73
CA GLY A 78 10.77 -0.35 -8.66
C GLY A 78 10.84 -1.64 -9.45
N THR A 79 12.07 -2.11 -9.68
CA THR A 79 12.38 -3.35 -10.40
C THR A 79 13.56 -4.07 -9.75
N PRO A 80 13.30 -4.92 -8.73
CA PRO A 80 12.00 -5.26 -8.12
C PRO A 80 11.44 -4.14 -7.23
N PRO A 81 10.18 -4.23 -6.81
CA PRO A 81 9.61 -3.37 -5.76
C PRO A 81 10.32 -3.55 -4.41
N ASP A 82 10.06 -2.63 -3.50
CA ASP A 82 10.60 -2.66 -2.13
C ASP A 82 10.19 -3.94 -1.39
N GLU A 83 11.15 -4.58 -0.73
CA GLU A 83 10.96 -5.87 -0.05
C GLU A 83 10.04 -5.78 1.17
N GLY A 84 10.09 -4.66 1.90
CA GLY A 84 9.20 -4.41 3.04
C GLY A 84 7.74 -4.27 2.58
N VAL A 85 7.51 -3.48 1.53
CA VAL A 85 6.20 -3.34 0.90
C VAL A 85 5.66 -4.68 0.41
N MET A 86 6.52 -5.53 -0.16
CA MET A 86 6.11 -6.87 -0.61
C MET A 86 5.72 -7.79 0.56
N LEU A 87 6.41 -7.69 1.69
CA LEU A 87 6.09 -8.46 2.89
C LEU A 87 4.74 -8.02 3.49
N GLU A 88 4.49 -6.72 3.59
CA GLU A 88 3.24 -6.15 4.08
C GLU A 88 2.06 -6.52 3.16
N LEU A 89 2.24 -6.42 1.85
CA LEU A 89 1.27 -6.85 0.85
C LEU A 89 0.95 -8.33 0.98
N GLY A 90 1.97 -9.18 1.08
CA GLY A 90 1.81 -10.63 1.26
C GLY A 90 1.06 -10.97 2.55
N ALA A 91 1.35 -10.26 3.65
CA ALA A 91 0.63 -10.43 4.91
C ALA A 91 -0.86 -10.04 4.76
N ALA A 92 -1.17 -8.92 4.11
CA ALA A 92 -2.55 -8.49 3.88
C ALA A 92 -3.32 -9.49 3.01
N ILE A 93 -2.70 -10.02 1.95
CA ILE A 93 -3.27 -11.06 1.09
C ILE A 93 -3.59 -12.33 1.90
N ALA A 94 -2.63 -12.80 2.71
CA ALA A 94 -2.81 -14.00 3.54
C ALA A 94 -3.91 -13.82 4.59
N LEU A 95 -4.16 -12.59 5.03
CA LEU A 95 -5.24 -12.23 5.95
C LEU A 95 -6.60 -12.02 5.25
N GLY A 96 -6.66 -12.19 3.92
CA GLY A 96 -7.88 -12.00 3.15
C GLY A 96 -8.36 -10.54 3.06
N LYS A 97 -7.46 -9.59 3.24
CA LYS A 97 -7.80 -8.17 3.17
C LYS A 97 -7.89 -7.69 1.73
N PRO A 98 -8.76 -6.71 1.42
CA PRO A 98 -8.71 -6.00 0.15
C PRO A 98 -7.35 -5.34 -0.04
N VAL A 99 -6.70 -5.60 -1.17
CA VAL A 99 -5.40 -5.00 -1.52
C VAL A 99 -5.51 -4.25 -2.82
N PHE A 100 -4.89 -3.09 -2.88
CA PHE A 100 -4.85 -2.20 -4.04
C PHE A 100 -3.39 -1.94 -4.39
N LEU A 101 -3.06 -1.87 -5.68
CA LEU A 101 -1.69 -1.70 -6.15
C LEU A 101 -1.56 -0.36 -6.88
N TYR A 102 -0.54 0.41 -6.53
CA TYR A 102 -0.16 1.60 -7.27
C TYR A 102 1.17 1.38 -7.97
N ARG A 103 1.22 1.63 -9.29
CA ARG A 103 2.43 1.55 -10.08
C ARG A 103 2.37 2.49 -11.27
N ASP A 104 3.18 3.55 -11.25
CA ASP A 104 3.44 4.43 -12.38
C ASP A 104 4.82 4.17 -13.03
N ASP A 105 5.57 3.18 -12.54
CA ASP A 105 6.81 2.71 -13.15
C ASP A 105 6.51 1.82 -14.35
N PHE A 106 6.83 2.29 -15.57
CA PHE A 106 6.53 1.59 -16.82
C PHE A 106 7.38 0.34 -17.06
N ARG A 107 8.47 0.14 -16.30
CA ARG A 107 9.36 -1.02 -16.47
C ARG A 107 8.67 -2.30 -16.02
N ARG A 108 8.95 -3.39 -16.71
CA ARG A 108 8.46 -4.71 -16.35
C ARG A 108 9.54 -5.50 -15.61
N CYS A 109 9.12 -6.22 -14.58
CA CYS A 109 9.94 -7.18 -13.84
C CYS A 109 9.03 -8.38 -13.50
N SER A 110 8.71 -9.18 -14.52
CA SER A 110 7.67 -10.20 -14.44
C SER A 110 8.19 -11.56 -14.89
N ASP A 111 7.66 -12.59 -14.25
CA ASP A 111 7.79 -14.00 -14.58
C ASP A 111 6.63 -14.52 -15.45
N SER A 112 5.73 -13.65 -15.87
CA SER A 112 4.60 -13.98 -16.74
C SER A 112 4.31 -12.89 -17.78
N GLU A 113 3.56 -13.23 -18.83
CA GLU A 113 3.10 -12.27 -19.84
C GLU A 113 1.92 -11.43 -19.37
N ASP A 114 1.14 -11.94 -18.42
CA ASP A 114 -0.12 -11.34 -17.96
C ASP A 114 0.11 -10.11 -17.07
N TYR A 115 1.15 -10.12 -16.22
CA TYR A 115 1.38 -9.11 -15.19
C TYR A 115 2.65 -8.29 -15.42
N PRO A 116 2.70 -7.04 -14.99
CA PRO A 116 3.92 -6.21 -15.07
C PRO A 116 5.00 -6.57 -14.04
N LEU A 117 4.62 -7.28 -12.96
CA LEU A 117 5.49 -7.75 -11.88
C LEU A 117 5.35 -9.25 -11.67
N ASN A 118 6.09 -9.80 -10.70
CA ASN A 118 5.95 -11.20 -10.31
C ASN A 118 4.48 -11.56 -10.02
N LEU A 119 4.06 -12.73 -10.49
CA LEU A 119 2.66 -13.19 -10.40
C LEU A 119 2.09 -13.19 -8.98
N MET A 120 2.94 -13.41 -7.96
CA MET A 120 2.50 -13.43 -6.56
C MET A 120 2.03 -12.06 -6.05
N VAL A 121 2.48 -10.96 -6.65
CA VAL A 121 2.03 -9.60 -6.32
C VAL A 121 0.53 -9.43 -6.60
N PHE A 122 0.00 -10.19 -7.58
CA PHE A 122 -1.39 -10.14 -8.02
C PHE A 122 -2.28 -11.23 -7.40
N SER A 123 -1.72 -12.10 -6.57
CA SER A 123 -2.44 -13.25 -6.01
C SER A 123 -3.63 -12.88 -5.09
N GLY A 124 -3.65 -11.65 -4.56
CA GLY A 124 -4.78 -11.13 -3.78
C GLY A 124 -5.86 -10.44 -4.63
N LEU A 125 -5.68 -10.35 -5.94
CA LEU A 125 -6.60 -9.68 -6.85
C LEU A 125 -7.50 -10.71 -7.57
N PRO A 126 -8.66 -10.29 -8.09
CA PRO A 126 -9.50 -11.21 -8.86
C PRO A 126 -8.81 -11.65 -10.15
N GLN A 127 -9.08 -12.89 -10.60
CA GLN A 127 -8.54 -13.43 -11.84
C GLN A 127 -8.91 -12.58 -13.07
N HIS A 128 -10.13 -12.05 -13.09
CA HIS A 128 -10.62 -11.18 -14.16
C HIS A 128 -10.91 -9.78 -13.61
N GLY A 129 -10.50 -8.76 -14.36
CA GLY A 129 -10.70 -7.36 -13.95
C GLY A 129 -9.73 -6.90 -12.87
N TRP A 130 -8.59 -7.58 -12.67
CA TRP A 130 -7.54 -7.17 -11.75
C TRP A 130 -7.01 -5.76 -12.05
N GLN A 131 -7.12 -5.31 -13.31
CA GLN A 131 -6.70 -3.97 -13.75
C GLN A 131 -7.45 -2.85 -13.02
N ASP A 132 -8.66 -3.11 -12.54
CA ASP A 132 -9.41 -2.15 -11.71
C ASP A 132 -8.77 -1.93 -10.33
N TRP A 133 -7.90 -2.83 -9.90
CA TRP A 133 -7.18 -2.80 -8.62
C TRP A 133 -5.77 -2.25 -8.76
N LEU A 134 -5.32 -1.97 -9.98
CA LEU A 134 -4.02 -1.38 -10.29
C LEU A 134 -4.20 0.07 -10.74
N TYR A 135 -3.47 0.98 -10.12
CA TYR A 135 -3.54 2.43 -10.30
C TYR A 135 -2.23 2.93 -10.93
N GLY A 136 -2.33 3.66 -12.01
CA GLY A 136 -1.19 4.23 -12.74
C GLY A 136 -0.96 5.70 -12.43
N SER A 137 -1.89 6.36 -11.73
CA SER A 137 -1.75 7.74 -11.27
C SER A 137 -2.53 7.98 -9.98
N ILE A 138 -2.22 9.09 -9.29
CA ILE A 138 -2.93 9.48 -8.06
C ILE A 138 -4.39 9.84 -8.36
N GLU A 139 -4.66 10.43 -9.51
CA GLU A 139 -6.02 10.79 -9.94
C GLU A 139 -6.93 9.58 -10.09
N GLU A 140 -6.38 8.44 -10.50
CA GLU A 140 -7.14 7.19 -10.62
C GLU A 140 -7.65 6.66 -9.28
N LEU A 141 -7.07 7.08 -8.14
CA LEU A 141 -7.55 6.66 -6.81
C LEU A 141 -9.00 7.10 -6.56
N SER A 142 -9.43 8.20 -7.17
CA SER A 142 -10.79 8.71 -7.08
C SER A 142 -11.74 8.23 -8.19
N ASP A 143 -11.27 7.37 -9.10
CA ASP A 143 -12.09 6.84 -10.20
C ASP A 143 -13.19 5.91 -9.67
N PRO A 144 -14.49 6.26 -9.84
CA PRO A 144 -15.60 5.44 -9.38
C PRO A 144 -15.71 4.08 -10.09
N GLY A 145 -15.10 3.94 -11.26
CA GLY A 145 -14.99 2.68 -11.99
C GLY A 145 -13.96 1.71 -11.41
N LYS A 146 -13.08 2.17 -10.51
CA LYS A 146 -12.03 1.35 -9.93
C LYS A 146 -12.38 0.76 -8.55
N ALA A 147 -11.61 -0.22 -8.14
CA ALA A 147 -11.92 -1.07 -6.99
C ALA A 147 -11.92 -0.33 -5.65
N LEU A 148 -11.00 0.64 -5.45
CA LEU A 148 -10.89 1.39 -4.20
C LEU A 148 -12.18 2.17 -3.92
N MET A 149 -12.68 2.90 -4.91
CA MET A 149 -13.94 3.65 -4.74
C MET A 149 -15.13 2.72 -4.51
N ARG A 150 -15.21 1.60 -5.25
CA ARG A 150 -16.25 0.58 -5.00
C ARG A 150 -16.16 -0.01 -3.59
N TRP A 151 -14.94 -0.19 -3.08
CA TRP A 151 -14.72 -0.69 -1.72
C TRP A 151 -15.11 0.34 -0.65
N ILE A 152 -14.80 1.63 -0.86
CA ILE A 152 -15.20 2.70 0.07
C ILE A 152 -16.71 2.81 0.18
N ILE A 153 -17.42 2.71 -0.96
CA ILE A 153 -18.89 2.90 -1.03
C ILE A 153 -19.66 1.67 -0.54
N LYS A 154 -19.08 0.47 -0.62
CA LYS A 154 -19.72 -0.74 -0.09
C LYS A 154 -19.79 -0.68 1.43
N THR A 155 -20.94 -0.31 1.92
CA THR A 155 -21.33 -0.32 3.34
C THR A 155 -21.80 -1.71 3.74
#